data_d97643dede7c24d7b1f431ea4d33200e
#
_entry.id   d97643dede7c24d7b1f431ea4d33200e
#
_cell.length_a   1.000
_cell.length_b   1.000
_cell.length_c   1.000
_cell.angle_alpha   90.00
_cell.angle_beta   90.00
_cell.angle_gamma   90.00
#
_symmetry.space_group_name_H-M   'P 1'
#
loop_
_entity.id
_entity.type
_entity.pdbx_description
1 polymer ?
#
loop_
_entity_poly.entity_id
_entity_poly.type
_entity_poly.pdbx_seq_one_letter_code
_entity_poly.pdbx_strand_id
1 'polypeptide(L)'
;QPVASPGPLVVDPARTVQHGLGFVPLVWVRNLPGPSWSLDPADGASTFRAAIETSIEIDYQLSQAGRGLKYSSDPTLLIKEPAGLDSEIVKGAGNALIVSEKGDAKLLEIGGTAAAAVIEYVRTLREFALESVHGNRSDASRLSAATSGRALELMNQGLLWLADNLRTSYGEGALLSLARMVLRASTRYRLRIAGQDAPALDPNAPVSLIWPHWYPATSEDRQRDAQTLTTLTAAGQLSRETALKALASTYDIADIPAELARIRADADLPSQPRKGP
;
A
#
# COMPACT_ATOMS: atom_id res chain seq x y z
N GLN A 1 -3.51 -28.51 -13.98
CA GLN A 1 -2.68 -29.54 -14.61
C GLN A 1 -1.28 -29.42 -13.99
N PRO A 2 -0.63 -30.51 -13.56
CA PRO A 2 0.73 -30.42 -13.10
C PRO A 2 1.61 -29.94 -14.26
N VAL A 3 2.34 -28.85 -14.02
CA VAL A 3 3.35 -28.37 -14.96
C VAL A 3 4.38 -29.48 -15.08
N ALA A 4 4.55 -30.02 -16.28
CA ALA A 4 5.59 -31.00 -16.55
C ALA A 4 6.93 -30.44 -16.10
N SER A 5 7.71 -31.25 -15.38
CA SER A 5 9.07 -30.83 -14.99
C SER A 5 9.80 -30.32 -16.22
N PRO A 6 10.37 -29.10 -16.18
CA PRO A 6 11.15 -28.64 -17.32
C PRO A 6 12.26 -29.63 -17.59
N GLY A 7 12.42 -30.01 -18.84
CA GLY A 7 13.55 -30.82 -19.27
C GLY A 7 14.89 -30.14 -18.96
N PRO A 8 16.04 -30.82 -19.16
CA PRO A 8 17.33 -30.20 -18.91
C PRO A 8 17.45 -28.88 -19.68
N LEU A 9 17.92 -27.81 -18.99
CA LEU A 9 18.14 -26.51 -19.62
C LEU A 9 19.22 -26.66 -20.71
N VAL A 10 18.82 -26.37 -21.94
CA VAL A 10 19.75 -26.38 -23.09
C VAL A 10 19.96 -24.95 -23.53
N VAL A 11 21.21 -24.54 -23.69
CA VAL A 11 21.56 -23.20 -24.19
C VAL A 11 21.15 -23.09 -25.64
N ASP A 12 20.33 -22.13 -25.99
CA ASP A 12 19.98 -21.77 -27.36
C ASP A 12 21.02 -20.79 -27.91
N PRO A 13 21.92 -21.26 -28.82
CA PRO A 13 22.99 -20.40 -29.34
C PRO A 13 22.48 -19.22 -30.16
N ALA A 14 21.28 -19.31 -30.75
CA ALA A 14 20.69 -18.24 -31.55
C ALA A 14 20.16 -17.10 -30.69
N ARG A 15 19.84 -17.37 -29.42
CA ARG A 15 19.33 -16.39 -28.46
C ARG A 15 20.33 -16.04 -27.36
N THR A 16 21.50 -16.63 -27.37
CA THR A 16 22.54 -16.41 -26.37
C THR A 16 23.44 -15.26 -26.83
N VAL A 17 23.56 -14.23 -26.01
CA VAL A 17 24.43 -13.09 -26.24
C VAL A 17 25.44 -12.98 -25.10
N GLN A 18 26.73 -12.87 -25.46
CA GLN A 18 27.77 -12.55 -24.50
C GLN A 18 27.83 -11.03 -24.26
N HIS A 19 27.32 -10.57 -23.15
CA HIS A 19 27.30 -9.13 -22.81
C HIS A 19 28.66 -8.62 -22.28
N GLY A 20 29.56 -9.50 -21.84
CA GLY A 20 30.93 -9.16 -21.40
C GLY A 20 31.03 -8.19 -20.22
N LEU A 21 30.00 -8.07 -19.38
CA LEU A 21 30.00 -7.17 -18.22
C LEU A 21 30.82 -7.69 -17.04
N GLY A 22 31.14 -9.00 -17.02
CA GLY A 22 31.85 -9.64 -15.91
C GLY A 22 30.98 -9.89 -14.67
N PHE A 23 29.68 -9.61 -14.74
CA PHE A 23 28.70 -9.91 -13.69
C PHE A 23 27.35 -10.23 -14.31
N VAL A 24 26.46 -10.87 -13.55
CA VAL A 24 25.08 -11.15 -13.97
C VAL A 24 24.25 -9.87 -13.77
N PRO A 25 23.70 -9.27 -14.85
CA PRO A 25 22.93 -8.02 -14.74
C PRO A 25 21.49 -8.27 -14.24
N LEU A 26 21.39 -8.92 -13.12
CA LEU A 26 20.12 -9.28 -12.48
C LEU A 26 20.27 -9.16 -10.97
N VAL A 27 19.27 -8.58 -10.32
CA VAL A 27 19.17 -8.53 -8.87
C VAL A 27 17.93 -9.30 -8.44
N TRP A 28 18.15 -10.30 -7.59
CA TRP A 28 17.05 -11.02 -6.95
C TRP A 28 16.66 -10.29 -5.67
N VAL A 29 15.38 -9.93 -5.55
CA VAL A 29 14.88 -9.18 -4.40
C VAL A 29 13.90 -10.04 -3.63
N ARG A 30 14.18 -10.25 -2.35
CA ARG A 30 13.20 -10.87 -1.44
C ARG A 30 12.17 -9.83 -1.03
N ASN A 31 10.90 -10.21 -1.01
CA ASN A 31 9.85 -9.30 -0.57
C ASN A 31 10.05 -8.93 0.92
N LEU A 32 9.62 -9.74 1.84
CA LEU A 32 9.88 -9.57 3.26
C LEU A 32 10.84 -10.65 3.75
N PRO A 33 11.73 -10.34 4.72
CA PRO A 33 12.54 -11.38 5.33
C PRO A 33 11.62 -12.39 6.02
N GLY A 34 11.58 -13.61 5.48
CA GLY A 34 10.87 -14.71 6.09
C GLY A 34 11.75 -15.44 7.11
N PRO A 35 11.15 -16.19 8.04
CA PRO A 35 11.92 -17.06 8.93
C PRO A 35 12.70 -18.09 8.11
N SER A 36 13.88 -18.49 8.59
CA SER A 36 14.81 -19.39 7.91
C SER A 36 14.23 -20.78 7.59
N TRP A 37 13.13 -21.15 8.27
CA TRP A 37 12.38 -22.40 8.05
C TRP A 37 11.19 -22.22 7.09
N SER A 38 11.05 -21.06 6.45
CA SER A 38 10.01 -20.84 5.42
C SER A 38 10.23 -21.76 4.22
N LEU A 39 9.15 -22.25 3.63
CA LEU A 39 9.15 -23.10 2.45
C LEU A 39 9.76 -22.41 1.21
N ASP A 40 9.75 -21.05 1.17
CA ASP A 40 10.33 -20.23 0.11
C ASP A 40 11.33 -19.20 0.66
N PRO A 41 12.51 -19.63 1.14
CA PRO A 41 13.50 -18.71 1.68
C PRO A 41 14.11 -17.78 0.61
N ALA A 42 14.01 -18.16 -0.68
CA ALA A 42 14.55 -17.37 -1.78
C ALA A 42 13.70 -16.15 -2.11
N ASP A 43 12.38 -16.28 -2.08
CA ASP A 43 11.43 -15.22 -2.50
C ASP A 43 11.03 -14.30 -1.36
N GLY A 44 11.19 -14.76 -0.13
CA GLY A 44 10.70 -14.08 1.06
C GLY A 44 9.20 -14.28 1.32
N ALA A 45 8.69 -13.68 2.36
CA ALA A 45 7.28 -13.78 2.73
C ALA A 45 6.42 -12.83 1.90
N SER A 46 5.24 -13.29 1.49
CA SER A 46 4.24 -12.42 0.87
C SER A 46 3.69 -11.41 1.87
N THR A 47 3.58 -10.14 1.47
CA THR A 47 2.96 -9.07 2.26
C THR A 47 1.51 -9.38 2.61
N PHE A 48 0.81 -10.13 1.75
CA PHE A 48 -0.63 -10.44 1.88
C PHE A 48 -0.91 -11.84 2.43
N ARG A 49 0.11 -12.61 2.79
CA ARG A 49 -0.06 -14.02 3.19
C ARG A 49 -1.10 -14.19 4.29
N ALA A 50 -1.06 -13.35 5.32
CA ALA A 50 -1.97 -13.44 6.44
C ALA A 50 -3.44 -13.13 6.08
N ALA A 51 -3.67 -12.35 5.00
CA ALA A 51 -5.01 -11.99 4.56
C ALA A 51 -5.61 -12.96 3.53
N ILE A 52 -4.82 -13.85 2.93
CA ILE A 52 -5.28 -14.73 1.83
C ILE A 52 -6.41 -15.64 2.32
N GLU A 53 -6.19 -16.37 3.41
CA GLU A 53 -7.18 -17.31 3.96
C GLU A 53 -8.45 -16.59 4.39
N THR A 54 -8.31 -15.42 5.02
CA THR A 54 -9.45 -14.58 5.41
C THR A 54 -10.21 -14.06 4.19
N SER A 55 -9.54 -13.74 3.10
CA SER A 55 -10.18 -13.31 1.84
C SER A 55 -11.00 -14.44 1.21
N ILE A 56 -10.48 -15.67 1.24
CA ILE A 56 -11.20 -16.85 0.77
C ILE A 56 -12.46 -17.08 1.59
N GLU A 57 -12.37 -16.96 2.91
CA GLU A 57 -13.53 -17.08 3.80
C GLU A 57 -14.58 -15.99 3.54
N ILE A 58 -14.15 -14.74 3.34
CA ILE A 58 -15.05 -13.64 2.96
C ILE A 58 -15.81 -13.96 1.67
N ASP A 59 -15.12 -14.42 0.64
CA ASP A 59 -15.72 -14.76 -0.65
C ASP A 59 -16.72 -15.92 -0.51
N TYR A 60 -16.38 -16.92 0.31
CA TYR A 60 -17.28 -18.03 0.62
C TYR A 60 -18.55 -17.54 1.32
N GLN A 61 -18.42 -16.74 2.37
CA GLN A 61 -19.56 -16.21 3.13
C GLN A 61 -20.46 -15.32 2.28
N LEU A 62 -19.89 -14.45 1.45
CA LEU A 62 -20.65 -13.61 0.52
C LEU A 62 -21.39 -14.45 -0.52
N SER A 63 -20.79 -15.53 -1.02
CA SER A 63 -21.42 -16.45 -1.96
C SER A 63 -22.60 -17.17 -1.32
N GLN A 64 -22.48 -17.62 -0.07
CA GLN A 64 -23.56 -18.26 0.68
C GLN A 64 -24.69 -17.26 1.01
N ALA A 65 -24.34 -16.04 1.44
CA ALA A 65 -25.31 -14.97 1.67
C ALA A 65 -26.08 -14.62 0.40
N GLY A 66 -25.40 -14.54 -0.76
CA GLY A 66 -26.03 -14.31 -2.05
C GLY A 66 -27.04 -15.40 -2.43
N ARG A 67 -26.70 -16.67 -2.15
CA ARG A 67 -27.66 -17.78 -2.32
C ARG A 67 -28.87 -17.64 -1.39
N GLY A 68 -28.63 -17.35 -0.11
CA GLY A 68 -29.68 -17.14 0.87
C GLY A 68 -30.65 -16.03 0.45
N LEU A 69 -30.11 -14.89 -0.02
CA LEU A 69 -30.90 -13.78 -0.53
C LEU A 69 -31.72 -14.18 -1.77
N LYS A 70 -31.15 -14.94 -2.68
CA LYS A 70 -31.87 -15.45 -3.86
C LYS A 70 -33.06 -16.31 -3.47
N TYR A 71 -32.90 -17.22 -2.51
CA TYR A 71 -34.00 -18.06 -2.02
C TYR A 71 -35.01 -17.26 -1.20
N SER A 72 -34.60 -16.22 -0.49
CA SER A 72 -35.52 -15.32 0.22
C SER A 72 -36.35 -14.47 -0.74
N SER A 73 -35.80 -14.14 -1.93
CA SER A 73 -36.52 -13.38 -2.97
C SER A 73 -37.59 -14.22 -3.67
N ASP A 74 -37.50 -15.55 -3.59
CA ASP A 74 -38.52 -16.48 -4.11
C ASP A 74 -38.90 -17.48 -3.01
N PRO A 75 -39.68 -17.05 -2.01
CA PRO A 75 -39.99 -17.85 -0.86
C PRO A 75 -40.82 -19.09 -1.23
N THR A 76 -40.50 -20.20 -0.59
CA THR A 76 -41.23 -21.46 -0.80
C THR A 76 -42.59 -21.41 -0.14
N LEU A 77 -43.64 -21.72 -0.89
CA LEU A 77 -44.98 -21.85 -0.37
C LEU A 77 -45.12 -23.22 0.31
N LEU A 78 -45.43 -23.20 1.59
CA LEU A 78 -45.79 -24.39 2.35
C LEU A 78 -47.29 -24.41 2.53
N ILE A 79 -47.94 -25.48 2.06
CA ILE A 79 -49.38 -25.72 2.24
C ILE A 79 -49.56 -26.98 3.07
N LYS A 80 -50.28 -26.86 4.13
CA LYS A 80 -50.68 -27.99 5.00
C LYS A 80 -52.12 -28.33 4.70
N GLU A 81 -52.43 -29.59 4.41
CA GLU A 81 -53.77 -30.08 4.08
C GLU A 81 -54.45 -29.28 2.95
N PRO A 82 -53.90 -29.28 1.72
CA PRO A 82 -54.51 -28.55 0.60
C PRO A 82 -55.90 -29.13 0.24
N ALA A 83 -56.88 -28.27 0.00
CA ALA A 83 -58.17 -28.71 -0.51
C ALA A 83 -58.07 -28.93 -2.01
N GLY A 84 -58.51 -30.13 -2.48
CA GLY A 84 -58.49 -30.45 -3.93
C GLY A 84 -57.12 -30.95 -4.39
N LEU A 85 -56.84 -32.23 -4.15
CA LEU A 85 -55.58 -32.89 -4.52
C LEU A 85 -55.32 -33.01 -6.03
N ASP A 86 -56.31 -32.70 -6.90
CA ASP A 86 -56.24 -32.88 -8.34
C ASP A 86 -55.93 -31.58 -9.10
N SER A 87 -55.71 -30.44 -8.41
CA SER A 87 -55.40 -29.18 -9.07
C SER A 87 -53.92 -28.83 -8.93
N GLU A 88 -53.30 -28.50 -10.05
CA GLU A 88 -51.93 -27.98 -10.05
C GLU A 88 -51.84 -26.64 -9.28
N ILE A 89 -50.98 -26.57 -8.29
CA ILE A 89 -50.80 -25.38 -7.47
C ILE A 89 -49.94 -24.41 -8.24
N VAL A 90 -50.54 -23.37 -8.83
CA VAL A 90 -49.81 -22.31 -9.56
C VAL A 90 -49.45 -21.19 -8.57
N LYS A 91 -48.16 -21.04 -8.33
CA LYS A 91 -47.61 -19.91 -7.57
C LYS A 91 -47.57 -18.67 -8.44
N GLY A 92 -48.20 -17.57 -8.02
CA GLY A 92 -48.15 -16.30 -8.77
C GLY A 92 -49.06 -15.23 -8.18
N ALA A 93 -48.79 -13.96 -8.53
CA ALA A 93 -49.62 -12.84 -8.12
C ALA A 93 -51.01 -12.95 -8.75
N GLY A 94 -52.05 -12.93 -7.92
CA GLY A 94 -53.45 -13.04 -8.36
C GLY A 94 -54.03 -14.45 -8.28
N ASN A 95 -53.26 -15.46 -7.96
CA ASN A 95 -53.77 -16.82 -7.72
C ASN A 95 -54.24 -16.98 -6.27
N ALA A 96 -55.47 -17.42 -6.08
CA ALA A 96 -56.03 -17.75 -4.80
C ALA A 96 -55.64 -19.20 -4.42
N LEU A 97 -55.14 -19.40 -3.19
CA LEU A 97 -54.86 -20.72 -2.64
C LEU A 97 -56.07 -21.14 -1.81
N ILE A 98 -56.61 -22.32 -2.07
CA ILE A 98 -57.69 -22.90 -1.33
C ILE A 98 -57.12 -23.98 -0.41
N VAL A 99 -57.31 -23.83 0.89
CA VAL A 99 -56.91 -24.80 1.90
C VAL A 99 -58.16 -25.36 2.54
N SER A 100 -58.06 -26.57 3.14
CA SER A 100 -59.16 -27.17 3.90
C SER A 100 -59.47 -26.36 5.17
N GLU A 101 -60.61 -26.65 5.83
CA GLU A 101 -61.03 -25.98 7.08
C GLU A 101 -59.94 -26.05 8.20
N LYS A 102 -59.14 -27.11 8.17
CA LYS A 102 -58.02 -27.32 9.12
C LYS A 102 -56.67 -27.07 8.47
N GLY A 103 -56.64 -26.59 7.20
CA GLY A 103 -55.43 -26.35 6.45
C GLY A 103 -54.80 -25.02 6.81
N ASP A 104 -53.52 -24.90 6.53
CA ASP A 104 -52.73 -23.66 6.67
C ASP A 104 -51.82 -23.49 5.47
N ALA A 105 -51.59 -22.24 5.07
CA ALA A 105 -50.64 -21.92 4.03
C ALA A 105 -49.75 -20.75 4.48
N LYS A 106 -48.46 -20.93 4.37
CA LYS A 106 -47.50 -19.90 4.70
C LYS A 106 -46.32 -19.88 3.75
N LEU A 107 -45.77 -18.72 3.51
CA LEU A 107 -44.51 -18.57 2.82
C LEU A 107 -43.35 -18.84 3.82
N LEU A 108 -42.47 -19.75 3.43
CA LEU A 108 -41.25 -19.98 4.17
C LEU A 108 -40.23 -18.97 3.70
N GLU A 109 -39.99 -17.95 4.52
CA GLU A 109 -38.99 -16.95 4.27
C GLU A 109 -37.75 -17.23 5.14
N ILE A 110 -36.58 -17.12 4.54
CA ILE A 110 -35.35 -17.05 5.32
C ILE A 110 -35.28 -15.61 5.85
N GLY A 111 -35.43 -15.45 7.15
CA GLY A 111 -35.49 -14.13 7.80
C GLY A 111 -34.28 -13.28 7.45
N GLY A 112 -34.51 -11.98 7.13
CA GLY A 112 -33.43 -11.03 6.76
C GLY A 112 -32.36 -10.82 7.82
N THR A 113 -32.61 -11.26 9.06
CA THR A 113 -31.63 -11.26 10.18
C THR A 113 -30.39 -12.10 9.87
N ALA A 114 -30.53 -13.22 9.17
CA ALA A 114 -29.39 -14.05 8.77
C ALA A 114 -28.47 -13.32 7.79
N ALA A 115 -29.01 -12.59 6.83
CA ALA A 115 -28.22 -11.79 5.87
C ALA A 115 -27.48 -10.65 6.59
N ALA A 116 -28.11 -9.96 7.53
CA ALA A 116 -27.49 -8.91 8.33
C ALA A 116 -26.32 -9.46 9.18
N ALA A 117 -26.51 -10.65 9.80
CA ALA A 117 -25.46 -11.31 10.57
C ALA A 117 -24.23 -11.68 9.70
N VAL A 118 -24.46 -12.17 8.47
CA VAL A 118 -23.36 -12.46 7.54
C VAL A 118 -22.62 -11.18 7.13
N ILE A 119 -23.33 -10.09 6.86
CA ILE A 119 -22.69 -8.81 6.51
C ILE A 119 -21.82 -8.31 7.67
N GLU A 120 -22.29 -8.41 8.91
CA GLU A 120 -21.50 -8.01 10.08
C GLU A 120 -20.30 -8.91 10.30
N TYR A 121 -20.45 -10.21 10.11
CA TYR A 121 -19.33 -11.15 10.15
C TYR A 121 -18.29 -10.85 9.07
N VAL A 122 -18.70 -10.60 7.83
CA VAL A 122 -17.80 -10.22 6.74
C VAL A 122 -17.08 -8.91 7.05
N ARG A 123 -17.73 -7.93 7.66
CA ARG A 123 -17.07 -6.69 8.11
C ARG A 123 -15.97 -6.98 9.11
N THR A 124 -16.24 -7.81 10.10
CA THR A 124 -15.26 -8.23 11.12
C THR A 124 -14.07 -8.97 10.49
N LEU A 125 -14.33 -9.90 9.57
CA LEU A 125 -13.28 -10.60 8.82
C LEU A 125 -12.41 -9.64 8.00
N ARG A 126 -13.03 -8.67 7.32
CA ARG A 126 -12.32 -7.64 6.58
C ARG A 126 -11.41 -6.78 7.48
N GLU A 127 -11.89 -6.44 8.67
CA GLU A 127 -11.08 -5.71 9.65
C GLU A 127 -9.87 -6.53 10.09
N PHE A 128 -10.06 -7.81 10.40
CA PHE A 128 -8.96 -8.71 10.76
C PHE A 128 -7.97 -8.91 9.60
N ALA A 129 -8.45 -9.06 8.36
CA ALA A 129 -7.59 -9.14 7.19
C ALA A 129 -6.72 -7.89 7.03
N LEU A 130 -7.31 -6.70 7.14
CA LEU A 130 -6.58 -5.44 7.06
C LEU A 130 -5.58 -5.29 8.22
N GLU A 131 -5.96 -5.66 9.43
CA GLU A 131 -5.07 -5.60 10.59
C GLU A 131 -3.87 -6.54 10.45
N SER A 132 -4.10 -7.75 9.95
CA SER A 132 -3.06 -8.76 9.77
C SER A 132 -1.98 -8.38 8.76
N VAL A 133 -2.31 -7.52 7.78
CA VAL A 133 -1.38 -6.98 6.78
C VAL A 133 -0.93 -5.55 7.09
N HIS A 134 -1.16 -5.08 8.32
CA HIS A 134 -0.89 -3.69 8.72
C HIS A 134 -1.61 -2.66 7.85
N GLY A 135 -2.71 -3.07 7.20
CA GLY A 135 -3.53 -2.20 6.38
C GLY A 135 -4.16 -1.07 7.19
N ASN A 136 -4.37 0.05 6.51
CA ASN A 136 -4.93 1.22 7.17
C ASN A 136 -6.43 1.02 7.46
N ARG A 137 -6.79 1.07 8.74
CA ARG A 137 -8.18 1.14 9.22
C ARG A 137 -8.75 2.56 9.16
N SER A 138 -7.93 3.54 8.77
CA SER A 138 -8.38 4.93 8.79
C SER A 138 -9.51 5.13 7.79
N ASP A 139 -10.69 5.15 8.31
CA ASP A 139 -11.86 5.69 7.68
C ASP A 139 -11.57 7.17 7.31
N ALA A 140 -11.97 7.60 6.13
CA ALA A 140 -11.77 8.98 5.69
C ALA A 140 -12.30 10.01 6.71
N SER A 141 -13.33 9.63 7.49
CA SER A 141 -13.87 10.41 8.59
C SER A 141 -12.89 10.59 9.76
N ARG A 142 -12.00 9.63 10.00
CA ARG A 142 -10.95 9.73 11.04
C ARG A 142 -9.73 10.51 10.56
N LEU A 143 -9.45 10.48 9.26
CA LEU A 143 -8.38 11.30 8.66
C LEU A 143 -8.68 12.79 8.76
N SER A 144 -9.95 13.20 8.73
CA SER A 144 -10.35 14.59 8.89
C SER A 144 -10.05 15.16 10.29
N ALA A 145 -9.89 14.30 11.30
CA ALA A 145 -9.52 14.69 12.66
C ALA A 145 -8.00 14.76 12.88
N ALA A 146 -7.18 14.25 11.95
CA ALA A 146 -5.73 14.32 12.04
C ALA A 146 -5.23 15.65 11.48
N THR A 147 -4.95 16.62 12.35
CA THR A 147 -4.52 17.98 11.98
C THR A 147 -3.03 18.09 11.68
N SER A 148 -2.21 17.05 11.92
CA SER A 148 -0.77 17.09 11.69
C SER A 148 -0.24 15.84 10.99
N GLY A 149 0.83 16.01 10.21
CA GLY A 149 1.55 14.88 9.58
C GLY A 149 2.01 13.85 10.61
N ARG A 150 2.41 14.30 11.80
CA ARG A 150 2.82 13.41 12.90
C ARG A 150 1.67 12.55 13.44
N ALA A 151 0.46 13.10 13.51
CA ALA A 151 -0.71 12.31 13.92
C ALA A 151 -1.00 11.20 12.90
N LEU A 152 -0.91 11.51 11.60
CA LEU A 152 -1.05 10.53 10.52
C LEU A 152 0.02 9.45 10.58
N GLU A 153 1.27 9.79 10.85
CA GLU A 153 2.36 8.83 11.05
C GLU A 153 2.04 7.85 12.19
N LEU A 154 1.64 8.37 13.34
CA LEU A 154 1.32 7.53 14.50
C LEU A 154 0.13 6.60 14.23
N MET A 155 -0.90 7.09 13.54
CA MET A 155 -2.06 6.28 13.18
C MET A 155 -1.71 5.15 12.20
N ASN A 156 -0.71 5.33 11.35
CA ASN A 156 -0.29 4.39 10.33
C ASN A 156 1.04 3.70 10.64
N GLN A 157 1.51 3.74 11.89
CA GLN A 157 2.84 3.26 12.28
C GLN A 157 3.11 1.82 11.86
N GLY A 158 2.14 0.91 11.98
CA GLY A 158 2.30 -0.48 11.54
C GLY A 158 2.55 -0.60 10.03
N LEU A 159 1.81 0.16 9.23
CA LEU A 159 2.01 0.23 7.77
C LEU A 159 3.37 0.84 7.42
N LEU A 160 3.80 1.88 8.15
CA LEU A 160 5.10 2.51 7.93
C LEU A 160 6.26 1.56 8.24
N TRP A 161 6.18 0.78 9.30
CA TRP A 161 7.19 -0.24 9.60
C TRP A 161 7.29 -1.30 8.50
N LEU A 162 6.17 -1.75 7.97
CA LEU A 162 6.14 -2.66 6.83
C LEU A 162 6.81 -2.02 5.61
N ALA A 163 6.46 -0.78 5.31
CA ALA A 163 6.99 -0.03 4.18
C ALA A 163 8.49 0.26 4.34
N ASP A 164 8.99 0.54 5.55
CA ASP A 164 10.42 0.72 5.81
C ASP A 164 11.21 -0.59 5.64
N ASN A 165 10.65 -1.74 6.04
CA ASN A 165 11.25 -3.02 5.71
C ASN A 165 11.35 -3.24 4.19
N LEU A 166 10.31 -2.86 3.44
CA LEU A 166 10.34 -2.92 1.99
C LEU A 166 11.33 -1.92 1.37
N ARG A 167 11.49 -0.72 1.93
CA ARG A 167 12.56 0.21 1.54
C ARG A 167 13.94 -0.40 1.67
N THR A 168 14.21 -1.13 2.75
CA THR A 168 15.48 -1.81 2.94
C THR A 168 15.68 -2.89 1.86
N SER A 169 14.70 -3.76 1.65
CA SER A 169 14.85 -4.88 0.72
C SER A 169 14.86 -4.42 -0.76
N TYR A 170 13.89 -3.60 -1.18
CA TYR A 170 13.78 -3.11 -2.55
C TYR A 170 14.69 -1.91 -2.85
N GLY A 171 14.89 -1.03 -1.88
CA GLY A 171 15.72 0.16 -2.04
C GLY A 171 17.19 -0.16 -1.89
N GLU A 172 17.62 -0.43 -0.67
CA GLU A 172 19.05 -0.65 -0.39
C GLU A 172 19.56 -1.95 -1.01
N GLY A 173 18.78 -3.02 -0.96
CA GLY A 173 19.12 -4.31 -1.58
C GLY A 173 19.09 -4.25 -3.11
N ALA A 174 17.98 -3.80 -3.70
CA ALA A 174 17.77 -3.88 -5.14
C ALA A 174 18.22 -2.62 -5.89
N LEU A 175 17.66 -1.45 -5.58
CA LEU A 175 17.90 -0.24 -6.36
C LEU A 175 19.35 0.21 -6.31
N LEU A 176 20.01 0.17 -5.15
CA LEU A 176 21.44 0.48 -5.05
C LEU A 176 22.29 -0.52 -5.83
N SER A 177 21.95 -1.81 -5.79
CA SER A 177 22.64 -2.83 -6.56
C SER A 177 22.49 -2.61 -8.06
N LEU A 178 21.28 -2.28 -8.54
CA LEU A 178 21.02 -1.93 -9.93
C LEU A 178 21.77 -0.66 -10.34
N ALA A 179 21.75 0.39 -9.53
CA ALA A 179 22.49 1.61 -9.81
C ALA A 179 24.00 1.35 -9.95
N ARG A 180 24.58 0.57 -9.04
CA ARG A 180 25.99 0.17 -9.13
C ARG A 180 26.29 -0.67 -10.39
N MET A 181 25.37 -1.53 -10.80
CA MET A 181 25.48 -2.27 -12.06
C MET A 181 25.45 -1.34 -13.27
N VAL A 182 24.59 -0.31 -13.27
CA VAL A 182 24.54 0.70 -14.31
C VAL A 182 25.84 1.49 -14.38
N LEU A 183 26.40 1.93 -13.24
CA LEU A 183 27.69 2.61 -13.19
C LEU A 183 28.80 1.76 -13.85
N ARG A 184 28.90 0.49 -13.48
CA ARG A 184 29.88 -0.45 -14.08
C ARG A 184 29.61 -0.71 -15.55
N ALA A 185 28.36 -0.89 -15.96
CA ALA A 185 28.00 -1.14 -17.34
C ALA A 185 28.28 0.06 -18.24
N SER A 186 28.18 1.29 -17.74
CA SER A 186 28.42 2.53 -18.48
C SER A 186 29.85 2.65 -19.03
N THR A 187 30.81 1.99 -18.40
CA THR A 187 32.20 1.95 -18.89
C THR A 187 32.36 1.13 -20.17
N ARG A 188 31.41 0.21 -20.43
CA ARG A 188 31.45 -0.68 -21.60
C ARG A 188 30.38 -0.33 -22.63
N TYR A 189 29.21 0.10 -22.19
CA TYR A 189 28.09 0.44 -23.05
C TYR A 189 27.76 1.92 -22.94
N ARG A 190 27.49 2.58 -24.06
CA ARG A 190 27.00 3.96 -24.03
C ARG A 190 25.63 4.04 -23.39
N LEU A 191 25.51 4.89 -22.40
CA LEU A 191 24.22 5.19 -21.80
C LEU A 191 23.48 6.22 -22.67
N ARG A 192 22.17 6.00 -22.85
CA ARG A 192 21.26 6.99 -23.46
C ARG A 192 20.23 7.40 -22.41
N ILE A 193 20.26 8.67 -22.05
CA ILE A 193 19.34 9.25 -21.07
C ILE A 193 18.46 10.25 -21.83
N ALA A 194 17.14 10.08 -21.77
CA ALA A 194 16.16 10.89 -22.49
C ALA A 194 16.49 11.06 -24.01
N GLY A 195 17.01 9.98 -24.63
CA GLY A 195 17.36 9.96 -26.05
C GLY A 195 18.72 10.55 -26.40
N GLN A 196 19.45 11.13 -25.45
CA GLN A 196 20.77 11.69 -25.62
C GLN A 196 21.86 10.74 -25.10
N ASP A 197 22.99 10.69 -25.79
CA ASP A 197 24.15 9.91 -25.32
C ASP A 197 24.76 10.60 -24.11
N ALA A 198 24.88 9.85 -23.00
CA ALA A 198 25.53 10.31 -21.78
C ALA A 198 26.98 9.81 -21.70
N PRO A 199 27.90 10.58 -21.07
CA PRO A 199 29.25 10.12 -20.81
C PRO A 199 29.25 8.88 -19.90
N ALA A 200 30.34 8.11 -19.92
CA ALA A 200 30.54 7.03 -18.98
C ALA A 200 30.58 7.58 -17.55
N LEU A 201 29.89 6.88 -16.66
CA LEU A 201 29.84 7.24 -15.24
C LEU A 201 31.05 6.64 -14.50
N ASP A 202 31.44 7.26 -13.39
CA ASP A 202 32.47 6.68 -12.53
C ASP A 202 31.92 5.41 -11.84
N PRO A 203 32.52 4.23 -12.10
CA PRO A 203 32.03 2.97 -11.50
C PRO A 203 32.17 2.92 -9.97
N ASN A 204 32.98 3.79 -9.38
CA ASN A 204 33.21 3.89 -7.94
C ASN A 204 32.46 5.08 -7.32
N ALA A 205 31.66 5.81 -8.07
CA ALA A 205 30.90 6.91 -7.52
C ALA A 205 30.00 6.45 -6.37
N PRO A 206 29.95 7.17 -5.24
CA PRO A 206 29.07 6.86 -4.14
C PRO A 206 27.62 7.06 -4.57
N VAL A 207 26.81 6.04 -4.36
CA VAL A 207 25.35 6.10 -4.63
C VAL A 207 24.62 5.90 -3.33
N SER A 208 23.72 6.80 -3.01
CA SER A 208 22.82 6.72 -1.85
C SER A 208 21.38 6.92 -2.28
N LEU A 209 20.46 6.38 -1.51
CA LEU A 209 19.03 6.62 -1.67
C LEU A 209 18.59 7.67 -0.67
N ILE A 210 17.83 8.63 -1.15
CA ILE A 210 17.18 9.63 -0.31
C ILE A 210 15.69 9.34 -0.31
N TRP A 211 15.16 8.98 0.84
CA TRP A 211 13.75 8.71 1.01
C TRP A 211 13.02 9.95 1.50
N PRO A 212 11.95 10.37 0.82
CA PRO A 212 11.10 11.43 1.35
C PRO A 212 10.39 10.97 2.62
N HIS A 213 9.96 11.91 3.44
CA HIS A 213 9.06 11.62 4.55
C HIS A 213 7.77 10.99 4.04
N TRP A 214 7.22 10.02 4.77
CA TRP A 214 5.98 9.36 4.40
C TRP A 214 4.79 10.33 4.35
N TYR A 215 4.75 11.25 5.29
CA TYR A 215 3.77 12.32 5.33
C TYR A 215 4.51 13.65 5.31
N PRO A 216 4.32 14.46 4.27
CA PRO A 216 4.91 15.79 4.24
C PRO A 216 4.32 16.63 5.36
N ALA A 217 5.16 17.46 5.99
CA ALA A 217 4.73 18.40 7.01
C ALA A 217 3.63 19.32 6.45
N THR A 218 2.55 19.49 7.20
CA THR A 218 1.50 20.44 6.84
C THR A 218 2.01 21.88 6.92
N SER A 219 1.28 22.83 6.37
CA SER A 219 1.63 24.25 6.51
C SER A 219 1.67 24.68 7.98
N GLU A 220 0.81 24.12 8.81
CA GLU A 220 0.76 24.38 10.25
C GLU A 220 1.96 23.77 10.99
N ASP A 221 2.36 22.54 10.66
CA ASP A 221 3.57 21.92 11.20
C ASP A 221 4.80 22.78 10.86
N ARG A 222 4.94 23.18 9.59
CA ARG A 222 6.05 24.05 9.14
C ARG A 222 6.09 25.39 9.85
N GLN A 223 4.94 25.99 10.10
CA GLN A 223 4.85 27.24 10.84
C GLN A 223 5.30 27.06 12.31
N ARG A 224 4.85 26.00 12.97
CA ARG A 224 5.25 25.68 14.35
C ARG A 224 6.74 25.41 14.46
N ASP A 225 7.30 24.63 13.51
CA ASP A 225 8.74 24.33 13.46
C ASP A 225 9.55 25.64 13.25
N ALA A 226 9.14 26.49 12.33
CA ALA A 226 9.80 27.78 12.10
C ALA A 226 9.77 28.68 13.33
N GLN A 227 8.65 28.75 14.06
CA GLN A 227 8.53 29.48 15.31
C GLN A 227 9.45 28.92 16.39
N THR A 228 9.48 27.59 16.54
CA THR A 228 10.33 26.92 17.52
C THR A 228 11.81 27.16 17.25
N LEU A 229 12.24 27.00 15.99
CA LEU A 229 13.63 27.24 15.59
C LEU A 229 14.02 28.71 15.78
N THR A 230 13.14 29.63 15.45
CA THR A 230 13.36 31.06 15.66
C THR A 230 13.54 31.38 17.14
N THR A 231 12.69 30.84 18.00
CA THR A 231 12.75 31.06 19.46
C THR A 231 14.04 30.49 20.06
N LEU A 232 14.41 29.25 19.71
CA LEU A 232 15.62 28.59 20.20
C LEU A 232 16.90 29.29 19.71
N THR A 233 16.91 29.77 18.47
CA THR A 233 18.05 30.51 17.91
C THR A 233 18.18 31.88 18.55
N ALA A 234 17.06 32.60 18.76
CA ALA A 234 17.06 33.88 19.42
C ALA A 234 17.47 33.83 20.90
N ALA A 235 17.12 32.70 21.59
CA ALA A 235 17.54 32.43 22.95
C ALA A 235 19.00 31.95 23.07
N GLY A 236 19.73 31.80 21.97
CA GLY A 236 21.12 31.30 21.95
C GLY A 236 21.28 29.83 22.31
N GLN A 237 20.16 29.07 22.33
CA GLN A 237 20.16 27.63 22.64
C GLN A 237 20.44 26.76 21.42
N LEU A 238 20.30 27.33 20.21
CA LEU A 238 20.52 26.64 18.95
C LEU A 238 21.35 27.50 18.00
N SER A 239 22.35 26.93 17.34
CA SER A 239 23.11 27.66 16.32
C SER A 239 22.30 27.80 15.02
N ARG A 240 22.57 28.86 14.24
CA ARG A 240 21.96 29.06 12.91
C ARG A 240 22.24 27.90 11.98
N GLU A 241 23.43 27.30 12.06
CA GLU A 241 23.81 26.13 11.27
C GLU A 241 22.95 24.93 11.58
N THR A 242 22.70 24.65 12.88
CA THR A 242 21.84 23.55 13.30
C THR A 242 20.38 23.80 12.92
N ALA A 243 19.89 25.04 13.00
CA ALA A 243 18.55 25.41 12.55
C ALA A 243 18.40 25.16 11.03
N LEU A 244 19.39 25.55 10.21
CA LEU A 244 19.40 25.27 8.78
C LEU A 244 19.46 23.77 8.46
N LYS A 245 20.25 23.00 9.22
CA LYS A 245 20.28 21.52 9.09
C LYS A 245 18.89 20.92 9.31
N ALA A 246 18.15 21.40 10.29
CA ALA A 246 16.78 20.94 10.56
C ALA A 246 15.80 21.27 9.43
N LEU A 247 16.01 22.39 8.71
CA LEU A 247 15.19 22.82 7.60
C LEU A 247 15.63 22.24 6.24
N ALA A 248 16.84 21.70 6.17
CA ALA A 248 17.48 21.30 4.89
C ALA A 248 16.63 20.34 4.07
N SER A 249 16.04 19.32 4.68
CA SER A 249 15.19 18.35 3.97
C SER A 249 13.84 18.93 3.53
N THR A 250 13.34 19.94 4.22
CA THR A 250 12.02 20.57 3.93
C THR A 250 12.12 21.56 2.78
N TYR A 251 13.28 22.21 2.62
CA TYR A 251 13.51 23.28 1.66
C TYR A 251 14.59 22.93 0.62
N ASP A 252 14.95 21.65 0.48
CA ASP A 252 15.94 21.15 -0.48
C ASP A 252 17.30 21.87 -0.43
N ILE A 253 17.77 22.21 0.77
CA ILE A 253 19.05 22.87 0.96
C ILE A 253 20.16 21.81 0.89
N ALA A 254 20.83 21.70 -0.27
CA ALA A 254 21.87 20.71 -0.51
C ALA A 254 23.23 21.06 0.17
N ASP A 255 23.57 22.36 0.24
CA ASP A 255 24.83 22.86 0.79
C ASP A 255 24.58 23.92 1.87
N ILE A 256 24.70 23.51 3.11
CA ILE A 256 24.46 24.36 4.29
C ILE A 256 25.49 25.46 4.43
N PRO A 257 26.80 25.21 4.27
CA PRO A 257 27.82 26.27 4.24
C PRO A 257 27.55 27.36 3.18
N ALA A 258 27.18 26.96 1.96
CA ALA A 258 26.85 27.91 0.91
C ALA A 258 25.60 28.73 1.24
N GLU A 259 24.58 28.10 1.85
CA GLU A 259 23.36 28.80 2.27
C GLU A 259 23.64 29.79 3.39
N LEU A 260 24.45 29.43 4.38
CA LEU A 260 24.90 30.33 5.43
C LEU A 260 25.66 31.54 4.87
N ALA A 261 26.50 31.33 3.83
CA ALA A 261 27.20 32.41 3.16
C ALA A 261 26.22 33.38 2.45
N ARG A 262 25.18 32.83 1.78
CA ARG A 262 24.12 33.62 1.16
C ARG A 262 23.34 34.46 2.19
N ILE A 263 22.92 33.84 3.27
CA ILE A 263 22.21 34.53 4.36
C ILE A 263 23.03 35.68 4.95
N ARG A 264 24.37 35.51 5.08
CA ARG A 264 25.25 36.57 5.57
C ARG A 264 25.36 37.71 4.55
N ALA A 265 25.53 37.38 3.27
CA ALA A 265 25.58 38.36 2.20
C ALA A 265 24.28 39.18 2.09
N ASP A 266 23.14 38.53 2.25
CA ASP A 266 21.82 39.19 2.23
C ASP A 266 21.61 40.12 3.44
N ALA A 267 22.17 39.74 4.61
CA ALA A 267 22.11 40.58 5.81
C ALA A 267 22.98 41.85 5.72
N ASP A 268 24.05 41.82 4.93
CA ASP A 268 24.95 42.95 4.68
C ASP A 268 24.46 43.90 3.55
N LEU A 269 23.37 43.50 2.83
CA LEU A 269 22.73 44.36 1.84
C LEU A 269 21.91 45.45 2.53
N PRO A 270 22.13 46.76 2.15
CA PRO A 270 21.33 47.81 2.72
C PRO A 270 19.86 47.58 2.40
N SER A 271 19.01 47.62 3.45
CA SER A 271 17.56 47.47 3.31
C SER A 271 17.01 48.49 2.33
N GLN A 272 16.58 48.05 1.15
CA GLN A 272 15.84 48.95 0.22
C GLN A 272 14.58 49.47 0.91
N PRO A 273 14.33 50.80 0.87
CA PRO A 273 13.11 51.34 1.44
C PRO A 273 11.90 50.73 0.72
N ARG A 274 11.01 50.08 1.47
CA ARG A 274 9.71 49.61 0.96
C ARG A 274 9.04 50.79 0.28
N LYS A 275 8.91 50.75 -1.06
CA LYS A 275 7.99 51.64 -1.77
C LYS A 275 6.58 51.29 -1.23
N GLY A 276 6.02 52.20 -0.45
CA GLY A 276 4.64 52.10 0.00
C GLY A 276 3.67 52.16 -1.19
N PRO A 277 2.44 51.72 -0.99
CA PRO A 277 1.41 51.63 -2.00
C PRO A 277 1.04 52.99 -2.59
#